data_afac22157cbe7c56c7854a1c3ce1210f
#
_entry.id   afac22157cbe7c56c7854a1c3ce1210f
#
_cell.length_a   1.000
_cell.length_b   1.000
_cell.length_c   1.000
_cell.angle_alpha   90.00
_cell.angle_beta   90.00
_cell.angle_gamma   90.00
#
_symmetry.space_group_name_H-M   'P 1'
#
loop_
_entity.id
_entity.type
_entity.pdbx_description
1 polymer ?
#
loop_
_entity_poly.entity_id
_entity_poly.type
_entity_poly.pdbx_seq_one_letter_code
_entity_poly.pdbx_strand_id
1 'polypeptide(L)'
;MTQAEKANALLALHQADTPLVLINAWDAASAAMIEHCGLPALATSSAAVANALGYPDGQHVPWSDMLAAIERMARAVSVPVTADIESGFATDARQLESSIEKVIAAGAVGVNLEDALPGHADRGPLFPLPEQIERIQAARRAADRKKIHLVINARVDAYWQSGVAPDVALRNTLERSAAYLKAGGDCIFVPGLRNPDHIRQLLDHLHGAPINILAGPGVPSLTDLAKLGVKRVSYGSGPHRAAMGLLRRIAEEARTSGTYTSLTDGAVPYAEINGLFGK
;
A
#
# COMPACT_ATOMS: atom_id res chain seq x y z
N MET A 1 -10.01 15.18 12.84
CA MET A 1 -8.59 15.52 12.53
C MET A 1 -8.52 16.26 11.20
N THR A 2 -7.74 17.33 11.14
CA THR A 2 -7.33 17.96 9.88
C THR A 2 -6.42 17.03 9.09
N GLN A 3 -6.21 17.30 7.81
CA GLN A 3 -5.31 16.47 7.00
C GLN A 3 -3.86 16.51 7.52
N ALA A 4 -3.39 17.65 8.00
CA ALA A 4 -2.06 17.77 8.61
C ALA A 4 -1.93 16.94 9.90
N GLU A 5 -2.96 16.93 10.75
CA GLU A 5 -3.00 16.06 11.94
C GLU A 5 -3.00 14.57 11.56
N LYS A 6 -3.75 14.18 10.52
CA LYS A 6 -3.72 12.80 9.99
C LYS A 6 -2.32 12.42 9.48
N ALA A 7 -1.63 13.33 8.78
CA ALA A 7 -0.28 13.11 8.28
C ALA A 7 0.72 12.88 9.44
N ASN A 8 0.68 13.74 10.46
CA ASN A 8 1.51 13.59 11.65
C ASN A 8 1.19 12.31 12.43
N ALA A 9 -0.09 11.94 12.54
CA ALA A 9 -0.50 10.70 13.17
C ALA A 9 0.03 9.47 12.42
N LEU A 10 -0.04 9.47 11.08
CA LEU A 10 0.52 8.39 10.26
C LEU A 10 2.03 8.27 10.44
N LEU A 11 2.75 9.39 10.45
CA LEU A 11 4.20 9.41 10.69
C LEU A 11 4.55 8.84 12.07
N ALA A 12 3.84 9.27 13.12
CA ALA A 12 4.04 8.79 14.49
C ALA A 12 3.80 7.26 14.62
N LEU A 13 2.81 6.72 13.88
CA LEU A 13 2.55 5.28 13.86
C LEU A 13 3.74 4.47 13.28
N HIS A 14 4.54 5.03 12.37
CA HIS A 14 5.75 4.37 11.86
C HIS A 14 6.92 4.38 12.86
N GLN A 15 6.86 5.21 13.89
CA GLN A 15 7.88 5.34 14.93
C GLN A 15 7.52 4.59 16.22
N ALA A 16 6.31 4.02 16.29
CA ALA A 16 5.84 3.28 17.47
C ALA A 16 6.64 2.00 17.71
N ASP A 17 6.59 1.48 18.95
CA ASP A 17 7.26 0.23 19.31
C ASP A 17 6.60 -1.00 18.67
N THR A 18 5.29 -0.93 18.43
CA THR A 18 4.53 -1.99 17.75
C THR A 18 4.42 -1.72 16.26
N PRO A 19 4.50 -2.75 15.40
CA PRO A 19 4.32 -2.56 13.97
C PRO A 19 2.95 -1.96 13.64
N LEU A 20 2.93 -0.97 12.77
CA LEU A 20 1.71 -0.47 12.13
C LEU A 20 1.16 -1.53 11.18
N VAL A 21 0.00 -2.07 11.49
CA VAL A 21 -0.73 -3.01 10.63
C VAL A 21 -1.66 -2.21 9.73
N LEU A 22 -1.48 -2.32 8.41
CA LEU A 22 -2.30 -1.65 7.39
C LEU A 22 -3.05 -2.68 6.56
N ILE A 23 -4.34 -2.82 6.81
CA ILE A 23 -5.23 -3.51 5.90
C ILE A 23 -5.49 -2.60 4.69
N ASN A 24 -5.51 -3.17 3.50
CA ASN A 24 -5.67 -2.40 2.27
C ASN A 24 -7.12 -2.41 1.79
N ALA A 25 -7.69 -1.21 1.66
CA ALA A 25 -9.02 -0.97 1.11
C ALA A 25 -8.97 -0.83 -0.43
N TRP A 26 -10.12 -1.04 -1.08
CA TRP A 26 -10.29 -0.86 -2.52
C TRP A 26 -11.51 -0.01 -2.89
N ASP A 27 -12.40 0.24 -1.91
CA ASP A 27 -13.58 1.08 -2.03
C ASP A 27 -13.94 1.70 -0.68
N ALA A 28 -14.96 2.55 -0.66
CA ALA A 28 -15.43 3.22 0.55
C ALA A 28 -15.96 2.24 1.60
N ALA A 29 -16.56 1.12 1.18
CA ALA A 29 -17.13 0.15 2.11
C ALA A 29 -16.03 -0.63 2.84
N SER A 30 -15.02 -1.11 2.12
CA SER A 30 -13.85 -1.75 2.73
C SER A 30 -13.08 -0.78 3.63
N ALA A 31 -12.92 0.49 3.24
CA ALA A 31 -12.29 1.50 4.09
C ALA A 31 -13.05 1.73 5.40
N ALA A 32 -14.37 1.93 5.34
CA ALA A 32 -15.21 2.14 6.51
C ALA A 32 -15.21 0.90 7.44
N MET A 33 -15.23 -0.31 6.87
CA MET A 33 -15.15 -1.54 7.65
C MET A 33 -13.80 -1.68 8.36
N ILE A 34 -12.69 -1.35 7.70
CA ILE A 34 -11.35 -1.38 8.32
C ILE A 34 -11.29 -0.41 9.52
N GLU A 35 -11.80 0.81 9.37
CA GLU A 35 -11.89 1.75 10.49
C GLU A 35 -12.81 1.23 11.61
N HIS A 36 -13.96 0.66 11.25
CA HIS A 36 -14.91 0.07 12.21
C HIS A 36 -14.26 -1.04 13.05
N CYS A 37 -13.36 -1.81 12.47
CA CYS A 37 -12.54 -2.81 13.17
C CYS A 37 -11.47 -2.21 14.10
N GLY A 38 -11.37 -0.88 14.20
CA GLY A 38 -10.48 -0.19 15.13
C GLY A 38 -9.04 -0.03 14.64
N LEU A 39 -8.76 -0.19 13.34
CA LEU A 39 -7.43 0.06 12.78
C LEU A 39 -7.12 1.57 12.82
N PRO A 40 -5.92 1.99 13.31
CA PRO A 40 -5.57 3.40 13.47
C PRO A 40 -5.27 4.13 12.15
N ALA A 41 -5.08 3.40 11.07
CA ALA A 41 -4.85 3.88 9.72
C ALA A 41 -5.17 2.77 8.72
N LEU A 42 -5.35 3.11 7.46
CA LEU A 42 -5.51 2.15 6.38
C LEU A 42 -4.67 2.52 5.15
N ALA A 43 -4.39 1.53 4.31
CA ALA A 43 -3.80 1.72 3.00
C ALA A 43 -4.82 1.45 1.89
N THR A 44 -4.61 1.99 0.68
CA THR A 44 -5.30 1.47 -0.50
C THR A 44 -4.45 0.39 -1.17
N SER A 45 -5.03 -0.35 -2.12
CA SER A 45 -4.31 -1.27 -2.99
C SER A 45 -4.64 -0.94 -4.44
N SER A 46 -3.63 -0.53 -5.22
CA SER A 46 -3.78 -0.24 -6.66
C SER A 46 -4.39 -1.42 -7.41
N ALA A 47 -3.85 -2.64 -7.21
CA ALA A 47 -4.35 -3.86 -7.82
C ALA A 47 -5.82 -4.16 -7.48
N ALA A 48 -6.21 -3.97 -6.21
CA ALA A 48 -7.58 -4.22 -5.79
C ALA A 48 -8.55 -3.16 -6.33
N VAL A 49 -8.15 -1.89 -6.35
CA VAL A 49 -8.91 -0.80 -6.97
C VAL A 49 -9.05 -1.04 -8.47
N ALA A 50 -7.96 -1.38 -9.16
CA ALA A 50 -7.98 -1.69 -10.58
C ALA A 50 -8.99 -2.81 -10.89
N ASN A 51 -8.89 -3.93 -10.18
CA ASN A 51 -9.82 -5.05 -10.39
C ASN A 51 -11.28 -4.68 -10.09
N ALA A 52 -11.54 -3.89 -9.04
CA ALA A 52 -12.89 -3.41 -8.72
C ALA A 52 -13.48 -2.50 -9.81
N LEU A 53 -12.62 -1.78 -10.54
CA LEU A 53 -12.99 -0.93 -11.68
C LEU A 53 -12.98 -1.67 -13.03
N GLY A 54 -12.64 -2.97 -13.07
CA GLY A 54 -12.61 -3.79 -14.29
C GLY A 54 -11.32 -3.69 -15.09
N TYR A 55 -10.21 -3.27 -14.48
CA TYR A 55 -8.89 -3.17 -15.10
C TYR A 55 -7.90 -4.17 -14.48
N PRO A 56 -6.90 -4.63 -15.23
CA PRO A 56 -5.75 -5.32 -14.65
C PRO A 56 -4.87 -4.35 -13.85
N ASP A 57 -4.02 -4.90 -12.97
CA ASP A 57 -2.97 -4.17 -12.27
C ASP A 57 -1.89 -3.63 -13.22
N GLY A 58 -1.13 -2.59 -12.85
CA GLY A 58 -0.01 -2.04 -13.64
C GLY A 58 -0.33 -0.74 -14.38
N GLN A 59 -1.01 0.19 -13.73
CA GLN A 59 -1.36 1.54 -14.25
C GLN A 59 -2.26 1.54 -15.50
N HIS A 60 -3.12 0.52 -15.62
CA HIS A 60 -4.13 0.47 -16.68
C HIS A 60 -5.39 1.27 -16.37
N VAL A 61 -5.62 1.58 -15.09
CA VAL A 61 -6.73 2.44 -14.66
C VAL A 61 -6.46 3.88 -15.09
N PRO A 62 -7.44 4.60 -15.67
CA PRO A 62 -7.30 6.04 -15.86
C PRO A 62 -6.96 6.76 -14.54
N TRP A 63 -5.98 7.67 -14.57
CA TRP A 63 -5.54 8.36 -13.35
C TRP A 63 -6.68 9.08 -12.61
N SER A 64 -7.63 9.64 -13.34
CA SER A 64 -8.85 10.26 -12.78
C SER A 64 -9.67 9.30 -11.91
N ASP A 65 -9.78 8.04 -12.34
CA ASP A 65 -10.62 7.04 -11.68
C ASP A 65 -9.90 6.50 -10.42
N MET A 66 -8.59 6.33 -10.51
CA MET A 66 -7.76 6.01 -9.33
C MET A 66 -7.85 7.11 -8.27
N LEU A 67 -7.72 8.39 -8.66
CA LEU A 67 -7.87 9.53 -7.75
C LEU A 67 -9.27 9.58 -7.13
N ALA A 68 -10.33 9.36 -7.92
CA ALA A 68 -11.70 9.33 -7.42
C ALA A 68 -11.92 8.18 -6.42
N ALA A 69 -11.30 7.02 -6.62
CA ALA A 69 -11.34 5.93 -5.66
C ALA A 69 -10.62 6.29 -4.35
N ILE A 70 -9.43 6.87 -4.43
CA ILE A 70 -8.67 7.36 -3.26
C ILE A 70 -9.50 8.39 -2.47
N GLU A 71 -10.09 9.39 -3.16
CA GLU A 71 -10.91 10.42 -2.55
C GLU A 71 -12.12 9.83 -1.83
N ARG A 72 -12.85 8.90 -2.45
CA ARG A 72 -14.01 8.24 -1.83
C ARG A 72 -13.61 7.49 -0.55
N MET A 73 -12.50 6.76 -0.57
CA MET A 73 -11.99 6.07 0.61
C MET A 73 -11.57 7.05 1.71
N ALA A 74 -10.80 8.10 1.36
CA ALA A 74 -10.35 9.11 2.32
C ALA A 74 -11.49 9.90 2.97
N ARG A 75 -12.59 10.12 2.23
CA ARG A 75 -13.82 10.81 2.74
C ARG A 75 -14.68 9.89 3.60
N ALA A 76 -14.63 8.58 3.40
CA ALA A 76 -15.44 7.62 4.14
C ALA A 76 -14.92 7.38 5.57
N VAL A 77 -13.69 7.80 5.90
CA VAL A 77 -13.03 7.50 7.17
C VAL A 77 -12.42 8.74 7.84
N SER A 78 -12.32 8.68 9.17
CA SER A 78 -11.66 9.71 9.99
C SER A 78 -10.18 9.44 10.20
N VAL A 79 -9.73 8.18 10.06
CA VAL A 79 -8.33 7.75 10.21
C VAL A 79 -7.46 8.16 9.02
N PRO A 80 -6.11 8.21 9.19
CA PRO A 80 -5.19 8.43 8.09
C PRO A 80 -5.30 7.38 6.96
N VAL A 81 -5.22 7.84 5.71
CA VAL A 81 -5.19 6.98 4.51
C VAL A 81 -3.87 7.16 3.79
N THR A 82 -3.17 6.05 3.50
CA THR A 82 -2.00 6.03 2.61
C THR A 82 -2.38 5.38 1.27
N ALA A 83 -2.12 6.06 0.16
CA ALA A 83 -2.53 5.64 -1.17
C ALA A 83 -1.44 4.81 -1.85
N ASP A 84 -1.80 3.69 -2.44
CA ASP A 84 -0.95 2.95 -3.35
C ASP A 84 -1.16 3.52 -4.76
N ILE A 85 -0.14 4.21 -5.27
CA ILE A 85 -0.18 4.91 -6.56
C ILE A 85 0.79 4.31 -7.58
N GLU A 86 1.23 3.09 -7.35
CA GLU A 86 2.18 2.40 -8.21
C GLU A 86 3.44 3.27 -8.44
N SER A 87 3.88 3.47 -9.69
CA SER A 87 4.97 4.41 -9.99
C SER A 87 4.51 5.86 -10.15
N GLY A 88 3.28 6.22 -9.75
CA GLY A 88 2.80 7.61 -9.64
C GLY A 88 2.06 8.15 -10.85
N PHE A 89 1.70 7.31 -11.84
CA PHE A 89 1.00 7.71 -13.07
C PHE A 89 1.66 8.91 -13.76
N ALA A 90 2.99 8.89 -13.81
CA ALA A 90 3.80 9.98 -14.32
C ALA A 90 5.02 9.46 -15.08
N THR A 91 5.35 10.07 -16.20
CA THR A 91 6.49 9.70 -17.04
C THR A 91 7.80 10.35 -16.59
N ASP A 92 7.73 11.46 -15.84
CA ASP A 92 8.87 12.21 -15.31
C ASP A 92 8.59 12.79 -13.92
N ALA A 93 9.63 13.33 -13.30
CA ALA A 93 9.57 13.89 -11.94
C ALA A 93 8.60 15.09 -11.84
N ARG A 94 8.47 15.92 -12.89
CA ARG A 94 7.58 17.09 -12.90
C ARG A 94 6.11 16.67 -12.93
N GLN A 95 5.79 15.67 -13.74
CA GLN A 95 4.43 15.10 -13.77
C GLN A 95 4.11 14.42 -12.45
N LEU A 96 5.10 13.75 -11.84
CA LEU A 96 4.93 13.13 -10.53
C LEU A 96 4.61 14.16 -9.43
N GLU A 97 5.25 15.34 -9.43
CA GLU A 97 4.87 16.41 -8.51
C GLU A 97 3.39 16.77 -8.62
N SER A 98 2.87 16.90 -9.85
CA SER A 98 1.43 17.15 -10.08
C SER A 98 0.56 15.99 -9.62
N SER A 99 1.00 14.74 -9.82
CA SER A 99 0.27 13.55 -9.33
C SER A 99 0.19 13.53 -7.82
N ILE A 100 1.28 13.82 -7.12
CA ILE A 100 1.33 13.88 -5.64
C ILE A 100 0.43 15.00 -5.11
N GLU A 101 0.43 16.19 -5.73
CA GLU A 101 -0.49 17.26 -5.32
C GLU A 101 -1.96 16.86 -5.42
N LYS A 102 -2.33 16.10 -6.47
CA LYS A 102 -3.69 15.57 -6.63
C LYS A 102 -4.03 14.50 -5.59
N VAL A 103 -3.08 13.63 -5.25
CA VAL A 103 -3.26 12.62 -4.20
C VAL A 103 -3.48 13.27 -2.82
N ILE A 104 -2.71 14.32 -2.52
CA ILE A 104 -2.93 15.12 -1.30
C ILE A 104 -4.31 15.79 -1.34
N ALA A 105 -4.71 16.37 -2.48
CA ALA A 105 -6.03 16.97 -2.64
C ALA A 105 -7.17 15.95 -2.48
N ALA A 106 -6.96 14.69 -2.88
CA ALA A 106 -7.89 13.57 -2.67
C ALA A 106 -7.98 13.12 -1.19
N GLY A 107 -7.17 13.69 -0.28
CA GLY A 107 -7.25 13.46 1.15
C GLY A 107 -6.26 12.42 1.71
N ALA A 108 -5.44 11.80 0.88
CA ALA A 108 -4.40 10.90 1.36
C ALA A 108 -3.28 11.67 2.07
N VAL A 109 -2.65 11.02 3.05
CA VAL A 109 -1.55 11.58 3.86
C VAL A 109 -0.29 10.70 3.81
N GLY A 110 -0.29 9.69 2.96
CA GLY A 110 0.86 8.88 2.62
C GLY A 110 0.71 8.27 1.24
N VAL A 111 1.80 7.78 0.67
CA VAL A 111 1.82 7.09 -0.62
C VAL A 111 2.77 5.90 -0.59
N ASN A 112 2.45 4.82 -1.33
CA ASN A 112 3.45 3.92 -1.87
C ASN A 112 3.88 4.47 -3.23
N LEU A 113 5.19 4.56 -3.45
CA LEU A 113 5.78 4.97 -4.72
C LEU A 113 6.84 3.94 -5.10
N GLU A 114 6.55 3.12 -6.11
CA GLU A 114 7.41 2.02 -6.53
C GLU A 114 8.42 2.41 -7.61
N ASP A 115 9.46 1.62 -7.72
CA ASP A 115 10.50 1.76 -8.72
C ASP A 115 10.33 0.84 -9.94
N ALA A 116 9.22 0.08 -10.03
CA ALA A 116 8.90 -0.69 -11.22
C ALA A 116 8.50 0.22 -12.39
N LEU A 117 9.03 -0.07 -13.58
CA LEU A 117 8.59 0.58 -14.81
C LEU A 117 7.17 0.13 -15.16
N PRO A 118 6.25 1.06 -15.49
CA PRO A 118 4.87 0.71 -15.84
C PRO A 118 4.78 -0.07 -17.17
N GLY A 119 3.68 -0.82 -17.33
CA GLY A 119 3.40 -1.54 -18.57
C GLY A 119 4.10 -2.89 -18.74
N HIS A 120 4.79 -3.39 -17.73
CA HIS A 120 5.44 -4.69 -17.73
C HIS A 120 4.67 -5.69 -16.84
N ALA A 121 3.87 -6.57 -17.47
CA ALA A 121 3.05 -7.58 -16.77
C ALA A 121 3.90 -8.55 -15.91
N ASP A 122 5.14 -8.79 -16.28
CA ASP A 122 6.04 -9.75 -15.62
C ASP A 122 7.01 -9.08 -14.62
N ARG A 123 6.57 -7.98 -13.98
CA ARG A 123 7.43 -7.28 -13.02
C ARG A 123 8.80 -6.97 -13.64
N GLY A 124 8.75 -6.07 -14.60
CA GLY A 124 9.81 -5.73 -15.52
C GLY A 124 11.00 -5.00 -14.88
N PRO A 125 11.79 -4.28 -15.69
CA PRO A 125 12.92 -3.52 -15.21
C PRO A 125 12.47 -2.43 -14.24
N LEU A 126 13.38 -2.08 -13.33
CA LEU A 126 13.20 -0.96 -12.41
C LEU A 126 13.68 0.34 -13.05
N PHE A 127 13.13 1.47 -12.63
CA PHE A 127 13.71 2.77 -12.97
C PHE A 127 15.21 2.79 -12.62
N PRO A 128 16.06 3.43 -13.45
CA PRO A 128 17.43 3.72 -13.06
C PRO A 128 17.47 4.39 -11.69
N LEU A 129 18.43 4.00 -10.85
CA LEU A 129 18.51 4.51 -9.47
C LEU A 129 18.53 6.04 -9.38
N PRO A 130 19.29 6.79 -10.21
CA PRO A 130 19.27 8.25 -10.17
C PRO A 130 17.88 8.84 -10.50
N GLU A 131 17.15 8.22 -11.42
CA GLU A 131 15.81 8.66 -11.81
C GLU A 131 14.82 8.45 -10.66
N GLN A 132 14.84 7.29 -10.01
CA GLN A 132 13.94 7.03 -8.88
C GLN A 132 14.26 7.92 -7.67
N ILE A 133 15.52 8.26 -7.44
CA ILE A 133 15.94 9.27 -6.44
C ILE A 133 15.25 10.61 -6.76
N GLU A 134 15.34 11.09 -8.00
CA GLU A 134 14.70 12.34 -8.43
C GLU A 134 13.18 12.29 -8.25
N ARG A 135 12.54 11.15 -8.56
CA ARG A 135 11.10 10.93 -8.37
C ARG A 135 10.68 11.03 -6.89
N ILE A 136 11.44 10.42 -5.97
CA ILE A 136 11.16 10.52 -4.53
C ILE A 136 11.34 11.97 -4.04
N GLN A 137 12.41 12.65 -4.50
CA GLN A 137 12.63 14.06 -4.18
C GLN A 137 11.51 14.96 -4.71
N ALA A 138 11.01 14.68 -5.92
CA ALA A 138 9.87 15.37 -6.49
C ALA A 138 8.60 15.19 -5.66
N ALA A 139 8.33 13.97 -5.19
CA ALA A 139 7.21 13.71 -4.29
C ALA A 139 7.33 14.49 -2.98
N ARG A 140 8.53 14.56 -2.38
CA ARG A 140 8.79 15.35 -1.18
C ARG A 140 8.58 16.84 -1.41
N ARG A 141 9.15 17.40 -2.50
CA ARG A 141 8.93 18.83 -2.85
C ARG A 141 7.46 19.18 -3.03
N ALA A 142 6.67 18.30 -3.66
CA ALA A 142 5.23 18.50 -3.83
C ALA A 142 4.50 18.54 -2.47
N ALA A 143 4.85 17.62 -1.56
CA ALA A 143 4.30 17.57 -0.21
C ALA A 143 4.65 18.83 0.60
N ASP A 144 5.90 19.29 0.53
CA ASP A 144 6.37 20.49 1.24
C ASP A 144 5.63 21.75 0.76
N ARG A 145 5.38 21.89 -0.55
CA ARG A 145 4.55 22.99 -1.09
C ARG A 145 3.14 22.98 -0.53
N LYS A 146 2.57 21.81 -0.28
CA LYS A 146 1.23 21.65 0.33
C LYS A 146 1.25 21.77 1.86
N LYS A 147 2.43 21.87 2.48
CA LYS A 147 2.61 21.91 3.95
C LYS A 147 2.02 20.66 4.65
N ILE A 148 2.09 19.53 4.00
CA ILE A 148 1.69 18.21 4.51
C ILE A 148 2.92 17.33 4.56
N HIS A 149 3.24 16.76 5.72
CA HIS A 149 4.25 15.69 5.78
C HIS A 149 3.66 14.40 5.19
N LEU A 150 3.63 14.32 3.85
CA LEU A 150 3.20 13.10 3.17
C LEU A 150 4.17 11.96 3.50
N VAL A 151 3.68 10.89 4.12
CA VAL A 151 4.52 9.70 4.41
C VAL A 151 4.81 8.96 3.10
N ILE A 152 6.07 9.00 2.66
CA ILE A 152 6.52 8.32 1.44
C ILE A 152 7.04 6.93 1.82
N ASN A 153 6.26 5.90 1.50
CA ASN A 153 6.63 4.50 1.58
C ASN A 153 7.29 4.11 0.25
N ALA A 154 8.60 4.33 0.15
CA ALA A 154 9.36 4.10 -1.07
C ALA A 154 9.49 2.59 -1.31
N ARG A 155 8.89 2.10 -2.41
CA ARG A 155 8.81 0.68 -2.72
C ARG A 155 9.95 0.28 -3.66
N VAL A 156 10.60 -0.84 -3.28
CA VAL A 156 11.68 -1.48 -4.04
C VAL A 156 11.21 -2.83 -4.54
N ASP A 157 11.01 -2.98 -5.84
CA ASP A 157 10.46 -4.20 -6.46
C ASP A 157 11.52 -5.24 -6.85
N ALA A 158 12.75 -5.10 -6.37
CA ALA A 158 13.86 -6.00 -6.71
C ALA A 158 13.55 -7.49 -6.44
N TYR A 159 12.79 -7.83 -5.37
CA TYR A 159 12.38 -9.21 -5.06
C TYR A 159 11.23 -9.72 -5.94
N TRP A 160 10.61 -8.85 -6.71
CA TRP A 160 9.55 -9.22 -7.64
C TRP A 160 10.03 -9.35 -9.08
N GLN A 161 11.27 -8.96 -9.38
CA GLN A 161 11.83 -9.14 -10.72
C GLN A 161 11.97 -10.63 -11.06
N SER A 162 11.40 -11.03 -12.21
CA SER A 162 11.50 -12.41 -12.70
C SER A 162 12.94 -12.80 -13.01
N GLY A 163 13.35 -14.00 -12.59
CA GLY A 163 14.67 -14.55 -12.87
C GLY A 163 15.83 -13.98 -12.05
N VAL A 164 15.56 -13.07 -11.12
CA VAL A 164 16.60 -12.50 -10.24
C VAL A 164 16.82 -13.41 -9.03
N ALA A 165 18.07 -13.80 -8.80
CA ALA A 165 18.44 -14.61 -7.63
C ALA A 165 18.25 -13.81 -6.33
N PRO A 166 17.85 -14.46 -5.21
CA PRO A 166 17.56 -13.77 -3.95
C PRO A 166 18.70 -12.87 -3.42
N ASP A 167 19.96 -13.31 -3.57
CA ASP A 167 21.12 -12.51 -3.13
C ASP A 167 21.37 -11.28 -4.01
N VAL A 168 21.00 -11.35 -5.29
CA VAL A 168 21.06 -10.19 -6.20
C VAL A 168 19.93 -9.23 -5.86
N ALA A 169 18.73 -9.76 -5.61
CA ALA A 169 17.60 -8.96 -5.16
C ALA A 169 17.92 -8.23 -3.84
N LEU A 170 18.56 -8.92 -2.90
CA LEU A 170 18.99 -8.31 -1.63
C LEU A 170 19.97 -7.16 -1.86
N ARG A 171 21.05 -7.37 -2.62
CA ARG A 171 22.04 -6.30 -2.89
C ARG A 171 21.37 -5.07 -3.53
N ASN A 172 20.54 -5.29 -4.54
CA ASN A 172 19.79 -4.20 -5.19
C ASN A 172 18.87 -3.48 -4.19
N THR A 173 18.22 -4.24 -3.30
CA THR A 173 17.34 -3.68 -2.26
C THR A 173 18.13 -2.83 -1.28
N LEU A 174 19.27 -3.29 -0.78
CA LEU A 174 20.10 -2.53 0.17
C LEU A 174 20.55 -1.20 -0.43
N GLU A 175 21.09 -1.21 -1.65
CA GLU A 175 21.54 -0.01 -2.35
C GLU A 175 20.41 0.99 -2.56
N ARG A 176 19.28 0.54 -3.14
CA ARG A 176 18.12 1.39 -3.44
C ARG A 176 17.48 1.95 -2.18
N SER A 177 17.28 1.11 -1.17
CA SER A 177 16.64 1.51 0.08
C SER A 177 17.38 2.64 0.79
N ALA A 178 18.70 2.55 0.91
CA ALA A 178 19.51 3.60 1.50
C ALA A 178 19.42 4.92 0.70
N ALA A 179 19.45 4.83 -0.63
CA ALA A 179 19.31 5.99 -1.51
C ALA A 179 17.91 6.63 -1.41
N TYR A 180 16.85 5.82 -1.28
CA TYR A 180 15.46 6.31 -1.19
C TYR A 180 15.18 7.00 0.14
N LEU A 181 15.69 6.50 1.26
CA LEU A 181 15.63 7.22 2.54
C LEU A 181 16.35 8.56 2.45
N LYS A 182 17.57 8.59 1.89
CA LYS A 182 18.33 9.84 1.69
C LYS A 182 17.59 10.82 0.75
N ALA A 183 16.81 10.33 -0.20
CA ALA A 183 16.02 11.14 -1.12
C ALA A 183 14.74 11.72 -0.48
N GLY A 184 14.37 11.30 0.73
CA GLY A 184 13.20 11.79 1.45
C GLY A 184 12.07 10.78 1.64
N GLY A 185 12.34 9.48 1.41
CA GLY A 185 11.44 8.39 1.83
C GLY A 185 11.38 8.29 3.36
N ASP A 186 10.21 8.01 3.91
CA ASP A 186 10.00 7.85 5.36
C ASP A 186 10.02 6.36 5.77
N CYS A 187 9.69 5.48 4.85
CA CYS A 187 9.62 4.04 5.06
C CYS A 187 10.06 3.33 3.77
N ILE A 188 10.66 2.17 3.89
CA ILE A 188 11.05 1.32 2.76
C ILE A 188 10.11 0.14 2.64
N PHE A 189 9.50 -0.04 1.48
CA PHE A 189 8.61 -1.17 1.20
C PHE A 189 9.27 -2.16 0.25
N VAL A 190 9.39 -3.42 0.68
CA VAL A 190 10.00 -4.48 -0.12
C VAL A 190 9.03 -5.65 -0.27
N PRO A 191 8.11 -5.59 -1.26
CA PRO A 191 7.22 -6.70 -1.52
C PRO A 191 8.02 -7.92 -2.01
N GLY A 192 7.58 -9.12 -1.59
CA GLY A 192 8.29 -10.37 -1.92
C GLY A 192 9.45 -10.73 -0.98
N LEU A 193 9.92 -9.82 -0.15
CA LEU A 193 10.91 -10.12 0.88
C LEU A 193 10.24 -10.96 2.00
N ARG A 194 10.73 -12.20 2.20
CA ARG A 194 10.15 -13.17 3.12
C ARG A 194 11.18 -13.80 4.06
N ASN A 195 12.45 -13.86 3.61
CA ASN A 195 13.53 -14.47 4.38
C ASN A 195 13.87 -13.62 5.61
N PRO A 196 13.76 -14.16 6.86
CA PRO A 196 14.04 -13.40 8.10
C PRO A 196 15.46 -12.84 8.16
N ASP A 197 16.46 -13.57 7.61
CA ASP A 197 17.84 -13.11 7.61
C ASP A 197 18.07 -11.94 6.65
N HIS A 198 17.40 -11.94 5.49
CA HIS A 198 17.42 -10.79 4.58
C HIS A 198 16.68 -9.58 5.17
N ILE A 199 15.56 -9.81 5.90
CA ILE A 199 14.85 -8.74 6.64
C ILE A 199 15.79 -8.12 7.68
N ARG A 200 16.51 -8.94 8.46
CA ARG A 200 17.49 -8.47 9.45
C ARG A 200 18.61 -7.68 8.79
N GLN A 201 19.21 -8.21 7.70
CA GLN A 201 20.27 -7.50 6.97
C GLN A 201 19.80 -6.14 6.44
N LEU A 202 18.53 -6.03 5.97
CA LEU A 202 17.97 -4.77 5.52
C LEU A 202 17.80 -3.79 6.70
N LEU A 203 17.26 -4.24 7.84
CA LEU A 203 17.10 -3.42 9.05
C LEU A 203 18.44 -2.91 9.58
N ASP A 204 19.46 -3.78 9.64
CA ASP A 204 20.80 -3.42 10.10
C ASP A 204 21.43 -2.39 9.13
N HIS A 205 21.32 -2.60 7.82
CA HIS A 205 21.83 -1.69 6.79
C HIS A 205 21.18 -0.31 6.85
N LEU A 206 19.89 -0.24 7.18
CA LEU A 206 19.12 1.01 7.27
C LEU A 206 19.12 1.60 8.69
N HIS A 207 19.94 1.06 9.61
CA HIS A 207 20.07 1.55 10.99
C HIS A 207 18.74 1.68 11.74
N GLY A 208 17.82 0.73 11.51
CA GLY A 208 16.51 0.70 12.15
C GLY A 208 15.46 1.65 11.55
N ALA A 209 15.72 2.24 10.39
CA ALA A 209 14.69 3.01 9.68
C ALA A 209 13.45 2.14 9.40
N PRO A 210 12.24 2.74 9.36
CA PRO A 210 11.02 1.98 9.15
C PRO A 210 11.04 1.18 7.84
N ILE A 211 10.73 -0.11 7.92
CA ILE A 211 10.49 -0.94 6.74
C ILE A 211 9.08 -1.51 6.78
N ASN A 212 8.50 -1.66 5.59
CA ASN A 212 7.21 -2.28 5.34
C ASN A 212 7.39 -3.66 4.71
N ILE A 213 6.78 -4.67 5.28
CA ILE A 213 6.71 -6.03 4.73
C ILE A 213 5.29 -6.31 4.25
N LEU A 214 5.16 -6.92 3.07
CA LEU A 214 3.87 -7.36 2.54
C LEU A 214 3.50 -8.73 3.15
N ALA A 215 2.42 -8.77 3.91
CA ALA A 215 1.88 -10.01 4.47
C ALA A 215 1.47 -11.00 3.37
N GLY A 216 1.74 -12.26 3.59
CA GLY A 216 1.38 -13.32 2.64
C GLY A 216 2.04 -14.66 2.96
N PRO A 217 1.83 -15.67 2.10
CA PRO A 217 2.43 -16.97 2.29
C PRO A 217 3.97 -16.93 2.40
N GLY A 218 4.52 -17.58 3.42
CA GLY A 218 5.96 -17.67 3.67
C GLY A 218 6.59 -16.43 4.31
N VAL A 219 5.79 -15.41 4.64
CA VAL A 219 6.25 -14.25 5.44
C VAL A 219 6.15 -14.61 6.93
N PRO A 220 7.11 -14.19 7.78
CA PRO A 220 7.03 -14.39 9.23
C PRO A 220 5.74 -13.79 9.83
N SER A 221 5.31 -14.32 10.97
CA SER A 221 4.14 -13.79 11.68
C SER A 221 4.35 -12.33 12.10
N LEU A 222 3.24 -11.60 12.38
CA LEU A 222 3.31 -10.23 12.91
C LEU A 222 4.19 -10.15 14.17
N THR A 223 4.07 -11.14 15.05
CA THR A 223 4.87 -11.23 16.27
C THR A 223 6.36 -11.38 15.96
N ASP A 224 6.73 -12.18 14.98
CA ASP A 224 8.13 -12.39 14.63
C ASP A 224 8.69 -11.18 13.84
N LEU A 225 7.89 -10.55 12.98
CA LEU A 225 8.26 -9.30 12.33
C LEU A 225 8.48 -8.16 13.35
N ALA A 226 7.64 -8.09 14.39
CA ALA A 226 7.82 -7.14 15.50
C ALA A 226 9.15 -7.37 16.24
N LYS A 227 9.49 -8.63 16.55
CA LYS A 227 10.77 -8.99 17.21
C LYS A 227 11.98 -8.65 16.34
N LEU A 228 11.84 -8.71 15.02
CA LEU A 228 12.88 -8.29 14.08
C LEU A 228 13.06 -6.77 14.03
N GLY A 229 12.06 -5.99 14.45
CA GLY A 229 12.08 -4.52 14.38
C GLY A 229 11.35 -3.93 13.17
N VAL A 230 10.57 -4.73 12.44
CA VAL A 230 9.72 -4.25 11.34
C VAL A 230 8.69 -3.27 11.88
N LYS A 231 8.54 -2.11 11.25
CA LYS A 231 7.66 -1.02 11.72
C LYS A 231 6.32 -0.94 10.99
N ARG A 232 6.20 -1.58 9.82
CA ARG A 232 4.95 -1.58 9.05
C ARG A 232 4.72 -2.93 8.39
N VAL A 233 3.47 -3.39 8.39
CA VAL A 233 3.03 -4.58 7.67
C VAL A 233 1.75 -4.25 6.91
N SER A 234 1.76 -4.42 5.58
CA SER A 234 0.60 -4.19 4.71
C SER A 234 0.12 -5.49 4.09
N TYR A 235 -1.14 -5.52 3.64
CA TYR A 235 -1.80 -6.73 3.14
C TYR A 235 -2.01 -6.72 1.61
N GLY A 236 -1.75 -5.60 0.94
CA GLY A 236 -1.90 -5.46 -0.50
C GLY A 236 -3.30 -5.85 -1.00
N SER A 237 -3.39 -6.51 -2.15
CA SER A 237 -4.66 -6.99 -2.68
C SER A 237 -5.23 -8.24 -1.97
N GLY A 238 -4.55 -8.74 -0.92
CA GLY A 238 -4.97 -9.94 -0.18
C GLY A 238 -6.42 -9.91 0.30
N PRO A 239 -6.87 -8.86 1.01
CA PRO A 239 -8.26 -8.73 1.50
C PRO A 239 -9.28 -8.76 0.37
N HIS A 240 -9.06 -8.02 -0.72
CA HIS A 240 -9.92 -8.05 -1.92
C HIS A 240 -10.00 -9.45 -2.52
N ARG A 241 -8.85 -10.12 -2.73
CA ARG A 241 -8.82 -11.49 -3.26
C ARG A 241 -9.53 -12.50 -2.35
N ALA A 242 -9.46 -12.32 -1.04
CA ALA A 242 -10.19 -13.12 -0.07
C ALA A 242 -11.71 -12.92 -0.21
N ALA A 243 -12.17 -11.67 -0.36
CA ALA A 243 -13.58 -11.34 -0.62
C ALA A 243 -14.07 -11.96 -1.96
N MET A 244 -13.25 -11.87 -3.02
CA MET A 244 -13.57 -12.51 -4.30
C MET A 244 -13.59 -14.04 -4.20
N GLY A 245 -12.76 -14.63 -3.35
CA GLY A 245 -12.79 -16.08 -3.04
C GLY A 245 -14.08 -16.49 -2.35
N LEU A 246 -14.61 -15.67 -1.44
CA LEU A 246 -15.92 -15.90 -0.83
C LEU A 246 -17.04 -15.79 -1.89
N LEU A 247 -17.03 -14.72 -2.69
CA LEU A 247 -18.03 -14.54 -3.76
C LEU A 247 -18.04 -15.74 -4.73
N ARG A 248 -16.86 -16.25 -5.09
CA ARG A 248 -16.76 -17.46 -5.92
C ARG A 248 -17.44 -18.67 -5.26
N ARG A 249 -17.19 -18.91 -3.97
CA ARG A 249 -17.84 -20.03 -3.25
C ARG A 249 -19.36 -19.90 -3.23
N ILE A 250 -19.87 -18.67 -2.96
CA ILE A 250 -21.33 -18.39 -3.00
C ILE A 250 -21.90 -18.72 -4.39
N ALA A 251 -21.25 -18.25 -5.46
CA ALA A 251 -21.72 -18.48 -6.83
C ALA A 251 -21.66 -19.97 -7.23
N GLU A 252 -20.61 -20.68 -6.85
CA GLU A 252 -20.45 -22.11 -7.08
C GLU A 252 -21.53 -22.93 -6.32
N GLU A 253 -21.77 -22.62 -5.05
CA GLU A 253 -22.80 -23.27 -4.22
C GLU A 253 -24.18 -23.03 -4.79
N ALA A 254 -24.55 -21.82 -5.16
CA ALA A 254 -25.82 -21.49 -5.79
C ALA A 254 -26.04 -22.28 -7.08
N ARG A 255 -24.99 -22.42 -7.92
CA ARG A 255 -25.06 -23.12 -9.19
C ARG A 255 -25.12 -24.64 -9.04
N THR A 256 -24.45 -25.23 -8.04
CA THR A 256 -24.28 -26.70 -7.93
C THR A 256 -25.26 -27.34 -6.94
N SER A 257 -25.50 -26.69 -5.81
CA SER A 257 -26.29 -27.25 -4.69
C SER A 257 -27.61 -26.54 -4.46
N GLY A 258 -27.74 -25.27 -4.95
CA GLY A 258 -28.94 -24.45 -4.72
C GLY A 258 -29.16 -24.08 -3.25
N THR A 259 -28.07 -24.07 -2.44
CA THR A 259 -28.10 -23.71 -1.02
C THR A 259 -27.49 -22.34 -0.78
N TYR A 260 -27.57 -21.83 0.46
CA TYR A 260 -27.16 -20.46 0.83
C TYR A 260 -26.17 -20.42 2.00
N THR A 261 -25.50 -21.51 2.32
CA THR A 261 -24.64 -21.66 3.48
C THR A 261 -23.46 -20.64 3.40
N SER A 262 -22.77 -20.61 2.26
CA SER A 262 -21.66 -19.68 2.04
C SER A 262 -22.08 -18.21 2.05
N LEU A 263 -23.35 -17.91 1.70
CA LEU A 263 -23.91 -16.56 1.76
C LEU A 263 -24.16 -16.09 3.19
N THR A 264 -24.59 -17.00 4.07
CA THR A 264 -25.03 -16.67 5.43
C THR A 264 -23.93 -16.82 6.47
N ASP A 265 -22.94 -17.69 6.21
CA ASP A 265 -21.83 -17.95 7.13
C ASP A 265 -20.87 -16.74 7.18
N GLY A 266 -20.84 -16.09 8.35
CA GLY A 266 -20.01 -14.91 8.60
C GLY A 266 -20.43 -13.63 7.87
N ALA A 267 -21.67 -13.59 7.31
CA ALA A 267 -22.17 -12.37 6.68
C ALA A 267 -22.35 -11.23 7.71
N VAL A 268 -21.89 -10.03 7.36
CA VAL A 268 -22.11 -8.84 8.17
C VAL A 268 -23.58 -8.44 8.07
N PRO A 269 -24.26 -8.16 9.20
CA PRO A 269 -25.67 -7.76 9.19
C PRO A 269 -25.93 -6.50 8.34
N TYR A 270 -27.07 -6.47 7.65
CA TYR A 270 -27.46 -5.34 6.79
C TYR A 270 -27.43 -4.00 7.53
N ALA A 271 -27.96 -3.95 8.77
CA ALA A 271 -27.99 -2.73 9.59
C ALA A 271 -26.56 -2.25 9.97
N GLU A 272 -25.63 -3.17 10.20
CA GLU A 272 -24.25 -2.86 10.52
C GLU A 272 -23.55 -2.20 9.33
N ILE A 273 -23.65 -2.80 8.12
CA ILE A 273 -23.08 -2.21 6.90
C ILE A 273 -23.65 -0.81 6.65
N ASN A 274 -24.99 -0.62 6.73
CA ASN A 274 -25.59 0.70 6.52
C ASN A 274 -25.16 1.71 7.59
N GLY A 275 -24.98 1.26 8.83
CA GLY A 275 -24.54 2.10 9.94
C GLY A 275 -23.14 2.68 9.76
N LEU A 276 -22.30 2.09 8.90
CA LEU A 276 -20.96 2.64 8.59
C LEU A 276 -21.04 3.99 7.85
N PHE A 277 -22.16 4.30 7.17
CA PHE A 277 -22.30 5.46 6.29
C PHE A 277 -23.32 6.51 6.79
N GLY A 278 -23.98 6.29 7.90
CA GLY A 278 -25.05 7.14 8.44
C GLY A 278 -24.58 8.26 9.37
N LYS A 279 -23.30 8.70 9.28
CA LYS A 279 -22.73 9.73 10.16
C LYS A 279 -22.79 11.11 9.55
#